data_f93770add44ba949884fb01cafc9bf27
#
_entry.id   f93770add44ba949884fb01cafc9bf27
#
_cell.length_a   1.000
_cell.length_b   1.000
_cell.length_c   1.000
_cell.angle_alpha   90.00
_cell.angle_beta   90.00
_cell.angle_gamma   90.00
#
_symmetry.space_group_name_H-M   'P 1'
#
loop_
_entity.id
_entity.type
_entity.pdbx_description
1 polymer ?
#
loop_
_entity_poly.entity_id
_entity_poly.type
_entity_poly.pdbx_seq_one_letter_code
_entity_poly.pdbx_strand_id
1 'polypeptide(L)'
;VKNSGFSHQTNGIYGVTQGPRLETAAEIKRMKRDGCTVVGMTAMPEAALAKELDMCYAGVCFVVNPAAGIGDQPSIDKSELQLAVETGSKNLLKVIGKIIEYRG
;
A
#
# COMPACT_ATOMS: atom_id res chain seq x y z
N VAL A 1 -2.90 -13.63 4.51
CA VAL A 1 -1.97 -13.40 3.40
C VAL A 1 -0.97 -14.55 3.27
N LYS A 2 -0.35 -15.04 4.38
CA LYS A 2 0.62 -16.15 4.34
C LYS A 2 0.13 -17.37 3.57
N ASN A 3 -1.14 -17.67 3.61
CA ASN A 3 -1.78 -18.83 2.95
C ASN A 3 -2.34 -18.51 1.55
N SER A 4 -2.13 -17.31 1.03
CA SER A 4 -2.68 -16.91 -0.28
C SER A 4 -1.84 -17.34 -1.48
N GLY A 5 -0.59 -17.77 -1.25
CA GLY A 5 0.34 -18.15 -2.32
C GLY A 5 1.00 -16.96 -3.03
N PHE A 6 0.76 -15.73 -2.57
CA PHE A 6 1.36 -14.52 -3.15
C PHE A 6 2.62 -14.10 -2.41
N SER A 7 3.59 -13.55 -3.14
CA SER A 7 4.72 -12.84 -2.53
C SER A 7 4.20 -11.65 -1.72
N HIS A 8 4.58 -11.58 -0.46
CA HIS A 8 4.09 -10.53 0.45
C HIS A 8 5.11 -10.20 1.53
N GLN A 9 5.00 -8.99 2.04
CA GLN A 9 5.69 -8.53 3.24
C GLN A 9 4.68 -8.51 4.40
N THR A 10 5.08 -8.95 5.58
CA THR A 10 4.19 -9.02 6.75
C THR A 10 4.23 -7.77 7.61
N ASN A 11 5.25 -6.95 7.46
CA ASN A 11 5.44 -5.73 8.25
C ASN A 11 5.80 -4.57 7.32
N GLY A 12 5.33 -3.39 7.67
CA GLY A 12 5.65 -2.17 6.96
C GLY A 12 5.14 -0.94 7.70
N ILE A 13 5.71 0.21 7.37
CA ILE A 13 5.25 1.51 7.85
C ILE A 13 4.66 2.25 6.66
N TYR A 14 3.36 2.53 6.75
CA TYR A 14 2.64 3.26 5.72
C TYR A 14 2.78 4.76 5.94
N GLY A 15 3.51 5.43 5.07
CA GLY A 15 3.58 6.88 5.03
C GLY A 15 2.37 7.47 4.32
N VAL A 16 1.54 8.21 5.04
CA VAL A 16 0.36 8.85 4.46
C VAL A 16 0.71 10.20 3.87
N THR A 17 0.27 10.44 2.64
CA THR A 17 0.37 11.73 1.96
C THR A 17 -1.00 12.29 1.64
N GLN A 18 -1.08 13.61 1.47
CA GLN A 18 -2.37 14.27 1.29
C GLN A 18 -2.97 14.01 -0.11
N GLY A 19 -2.16 13.90 -1.14
CA GLY A 19 -2.71 13.92 -2.51
C GLY A 19 -3.45 15.22 -2.85
N PRO A 20 -4.05 15.30 -4.04
CA PRO A 20 -4.12 14.28 -5.10
C PRO A 20 -2.85 14.12 -5.95
N ARG A 21 -1.86 15.01 -5.80
CA ARG A 21 -0.59 14.91 -6.52
C ARG A 21 0.28 13.78 -5.98
N LEU A 22 1.11 13.23 -6.83
CA LEU A 22 2.15 12.29 -6.43
C LEU A 22 3.27 13.03 -5.69
N GLU A 23 3.98 12.31 -4.86
CA GLU A 23 5.10 12.79 -4.06
C GLU A 23 6.31 13.12 -4.93
N THR A 24 7.09 14.11 -4.52
CA THR A 24 8.39 14.39 -5.10
C THR A 24 9.45 13.39 -4.61
N ALA A 25 10.53 13.21 -5.35
CA ALA A 25 11.66 12.38 -4.94
C ALA A 25 12.27 12.85 -3.59
N ALA A 26 12.27 14.15 -3.32
CA ALA A 26 12.75 14.70 -2.04
C ALA A 26 11.83 14.31 -0.87
N GLU A 27 10.52 14.35 -1.07
CA GLU A 27 9.54 13.89 -0.07
C GLU A 27 9.70 12.40 0.21
N ILE A 28 9.85 11.57 -0.83
CA ILE A 28 10.08 10.14 -0.68
C ILE A 28 11.39 9.85 0.08
N LYS A 29 12.45 10.58 -0.24
CA LYS A 29 13.74 10.46 0.48
C LYS A 29 13.59 10.80 1.96
N ARG A 30 12.80 11.82 2.31
CA ARG A 30 12.49 12.17 3.69
C ARG A 30 11.71 11.05 4.38
N MET A 31 10.62 10.59 3.79
CA MET A 31 9.76 9.53 4.34
C MET A 31 10.54 8.23 4.55
N LYS A 32 11.44 7.88 3.62
CA LYS A 32 12.33 6.72 3.77
C LYS A 32 13.25 6.87 5.00
N ARG A 33 13.80 8.06 5.26
CA ARG A 33 14.60 8.35 6.47
C ARG A 33 13.76 8.26 7.74
N ASP A 34 12.47 8.62 7.66
CA ASP A 34 11.52 8.50 8.77
C ASP A 34 11.07 7.04 9.00
N GLY A 35 11.56 6.10 8.19
CA GLY A 35 11.30 4.66 8.31
C GLY A 35 10.11 4.15 7.51
N CYS A 36 9.46 4.97 6.68
CA CYS A 36 8.38 4.50 5.82
C CYS A 36 8.86 3.49 4.79
N THR A 37 8.11 2.42 4.61
CA THR A 37 8.39 1.35 3.64
C THR A 37 7.48 1.40 2.44
N VAL A 38 6.28 1.94 2.60
CA VAL A 38 5.32 2.21 1.54
C VAL A 38 4.72 3.61 1.72
N VAL A 39 4.21 4.18 0.66
CA VAL A 39 3.57 5.50 0.65
C VAL A 39 2.23 5.42 -0.08
N GLY A 40 1.27 6.20 0.37
CA GLY A 40 -0.03 6.30 -0.28
C GLY A 40 -0.95 7.32 0.38
N MET A 41 -2.16 7.47 -0.15
CA MET A 41 -3.07 8.58 0.16
C MET A 41 -4.36 8.13 0.87
N THR A 42 -4.51 6.85 1.21
CA THR A 42 -5.83 6.27 1.50
C THR A 42 -5.99 5.66 2.90
N ALA A 43 -4.98 5.73 3.77
CA ALA A 43 -5.07 5.12 5.10
C ALA A 43 -5.76 6.02 6.15
N MET A 44 -5.91 7.31 5.87
CA MET A 44 -6.54 8.27 6.77
C MET A 44 -7.85 8.80 6.16
N PRO A 45 -8.88 9.08 6.95
CA PRO A 45 -8.89 9.14 8.42
C PRO A 45 -9.16 7.78 9.12
N GLU A 46 -9.43 6.72 8.39
CA GLU A 46 -9.91 5.44 8.95
C GLU A 46 -8.97 4.86 10.01
N ALA A 47 -7.66 4.90 9.78
CA ALA A 47 -6.69 4.41 10.76
C ALA A 47 -6.71 5.21 12.06
N ALA A 48 -6.86 6.54 11.99
CA ALA A 48 -6.96 7.40 13.15
C ALA A 48 -8.25 7.14 13.93
N LEU A 49 -9.39 7.06 13.24
CA LEU A 49 -10.69 6.80 13.86
C LEU A 49 -10.74 5.42 14.51
N ALA A 50 -10.19 4.40 13.87
CA ALA A 50 -10.07 3.07 14.46
C ALA A 50 -9.25 3.10 15.75
N LYS A 51 -8.16 3.86 15.77
CA LYS A 51 -7.34 4.04 16.98
C LYS A 51 -8.08 4.75 18.10
N GLU A 52 -8.84 5.81 17.80
CA GLU A 52 -9.65 6.52 18.79
C GLU A 52 -10.74 5.64 19.43
N LEU A 53 -11.25 4.68 18.67
CA LEU A 53 -12.29 3.75 19.11
C LEU A 53 -11.73 2.42 19.67
N ASP A 54 -10.42 2.32 19.88
CA ASP A 54 -9.74 1.09 20.32
C ASP A 54 -10.07 -0.15 19.45
N MET A 55 -10.33 0.08 18.16
CA MET A 55 -10.59 -0.99 17.20
C MET A 55 -9.29 -1.61 16.69
N CYS A 56 -9.31 -2.94 16.51
CA CYS A 56 -8.26 -3.60 15.76
C CYS A 56 -8.29 -3.15 14.29
N TYR A 57 -7.19 -2.61 13.81
CA TYR A 57 -7.05 -2.13 12.43
C TYR A 57 -5.84 -2.76 11.77
N ALA A 58 -6.00 -3.20 10.54
CA ALA A 58 -4.89 -3.69 9.72
C ALA A 58 -5.06 -3.23 8.29
N GLY A 59 -3.98 -2.75 7.68
CA GLY A 59 -3.93 -2.38 6.28
C GLY A 59 -3.36 -3.49 5.42
N VAL A 60 -3.98 -3.75 4.29
CA VAL A 60 -3.40 -4.57 3.22
C VAL A 60 -3.12 -3.64 2.05
N CYS A 61 -1.84 -3.43 1.77
CA CYS A 61 -1.40 -2.55 0.70
C CYS A 61 -1.01 -3.36 -0.52
N PHE A 62 -1.45 -2.91 -1.66
CA PHE A 62 -1.02 -3.42 -2.94
C PHE A 62 -0.12 -2.38 -3.61
N VAL A 63 1.17 -2.72 -3.75
CA VAL A 63 2.16 -1.81 -4.34
C VAL A 63 2.08 -1.90 -5.85
N VAL A 64 1.80 -0.78 -6.51
CA VAL A 64 1.60 -0.70 -7.95
C VAL A 64 2.82 -0.22 -8.72
N ASN A 65 3.69 0.56 -8.09
CA ASN A 65 4.89 1.11 -8.70
C ASN A 65 5.94 1.53 -7.65
N PRO A 66 7.21 1.65 -8.01
CA PRO A 66 8.20 2.33 -7.19
C PRO A 66 7.82 3.80 -6.96
N ALA A 67 8.10 4.32 -5.77
CA ALA A 67 7.90 5.73 -5.48
C ALA A 67 8.94 6.61 -6.20
N ALA A 68 8.66 7.91 -6.33
CA ALA A 68 9.53 8.86 -7.03
C ALA A 68 10.98 8.81 -6.51
N GLY A 69 11.93 8.68 -7.43
CA GLY A 69 13.36 8.58 -7.12
C GLY A 69 13.80 7.24 -6.53
N ILE A 70 12.95 6.21 -6.58
CA ILE A 70 13.29 4.83 -6.22
C ILE A 70 13.37 4.01 -7.50
N GLY A 71 14.53 3.35 -7.70
CA GLY A 71 14.82 2.60 -8.93
C GLY A 71 15.32 3.50 -10.07
N ASP A 72 15.57 2.87 -11.22
CA ASP A 72 16.19 3.53 -12.38
C ASP A 72 15.18 4.04 -13.43
N GLN A 73 13.88 3.95 -13.15
CA GLN A 73 12.85 4.37 -14.11
C GLN A 73 12.56 5.87 -14.00
N PRO A 74 12.68 6.63 -15.11
CA PRO A 74 12.46 8.07 -15.12
C PRO A 74 10.99 8.49 -15.01
N SER A 75 10.06 7.59 -15.31
CA SER A 75 8.61 7.85 -15.25
C SER A 75 7.81 6.56 -15.07
N ILE A 76 6.60 6.70 -14.53
CA ILE A 76 5.64 5.60 -14.41
C ILE A 76 5.04 5.33 -15.79
N ASP A 77 5.20 4.12 -16.30
CA ASP A 77 4.47 3.68 -17.50
C ASP A 77 3.01 3.41 -17.12
N LYS A 78 2.09 4.14 -17.77
CA LYS A 78 0.65 4.02 -17.51
C LYS A 78 0.11 2.63 -17.83
N SER A 79 0.65 1.95 -18.83
CA SER A 79 0.22 0.60 -19.22
C SER A 79 0.66 -0.45 -18.20
N GLU A 80 1.89 -0.35 -17.71
CA GLU A 80 2.39 -1.20 -16.62
C GLU A 80 1.62 -0.97 -15.33
N LEU A 81 1.32 0.29 -15.01
CA LEU A 81 0.51 0.66 -13.85
C LEU A 81 -0.88 0.05 -13.91
N GLN A 82 -1.56 0.14 -15.07
CA GLN A 82 -2.89 -0.43 -15.25
C GLN A 82 -2.88 -1.95 -15.09
N LEU A 83 -1.93 -2.63 -15.70
CA LEU A 83 -1.78 -4.09 -15.55
C LEU A 83 -1.49 -4.49 -14.10
N ALA A 84 -0.65 -3.73 -13.41
CA ALA A 84 -0.36 -3.94 -12.00
C ALA A 84 -1.62 -3.78 -11.15
N VAL A 85 -2.43 -2.73 -11.38
CA VAL A 85 -3.70 -2.49 -10.67
C VAL A 85 -4.69 -3.63 -10.92
N GLU A 86 -4.87 -4.08 -12.15
CA GLU A 86 -5.78 -5.18 -12.47
C GLU A 86 -5.37 -6.49 -11.78
N THR A 87 -4.09 -6.83 -11.83
CA THR A 87 -3.55 -8.03 -11.19
C THR A 87 -3.70 -7.97 -9.68
N GLY A 88 -3.35 -6.84 -9.07
CA GLY A 88 -3.42 -6.68 -7.64
C GLY A 88 -4.83 -6.63 -7.10
N SER A 89 -5.76 -6.02 -7.82
CA SER A 89 -7.17 -6.03 -7.44
C SER A 89 -7.74 -7.44 -7.37
N LYS A 90 -7.40 -8.30 -8.33
CA LYS A 90 -7.78 -9.72 -8.31
C LYS A 90 -7.17 -10.47 -7.12
N ASN A 91 -5.90 -10.19 -6.82
CA ASN A 91 -5.20 -10.80 -5.70
C ASN A 91 -5.77 -10.33 -4.36
N LEU A 92 -6.09 -9.04 -4.25
CA LEU A 92 -6.70 -8.45 -3.06
C LEU A 92 -8.07 -9.09 -2.77
N LEU A 93 -8.91 -9.25 -3.77
CA LEU A 93 -10.22 -9.93 -3.62
C LEU A 93 -10.07 -11.36 -3.09
N LYS A 94 -9.06 -12.11 -3.57
CA LYS A 94 -8.76 -13.45 -3.04
C LYS A 94 -8.30 -13.41 -1.58
N VAL A 95 -7.51 -12.43 -1.19
CA VAL A 95 -7.07 -12.26 0.21
C VAL A 95 -8.26 -11.93 1.10
N ILE A 96 -9.13 -11.02 0.68
CA ILE A 96 -10.35 -10.65 1.42
C ILE A 96 -11.26 -11.87 1.57
N GLY A 97 -11.50 -12.64 0.50
CA GLY A 97 -12.28 -13.88 0.57
C GLY A 97 -11.75 -14.85 1.63
N LYS A 98 -10.44 -15.08 1.65
CA LYS A 98 -9.80 -15.94 2.66
C LYS A 98 -9.89 -15.40 4.09
N ILE A 99 -9.86 -14.08 4.27
CA ILE A 99 -10.05 -13.48 5.61
C ILE A 99 -11.47 -13.75 6.12
N ILE A 100 -12.46 -13.61 5.25
CA ILE A 100 -13.87 -13.85 5.58
C ILE A 100 -14.08 -15.34 5.92
N GLU A 101 -13.56 -16.25 5.12
CA GLU A 101 -13.61 -17.69 5.36
C GLU A 101 -12.98 -18.09 6.71
N TYR A 102 -11.86 -17.45 7.08
CA TYR A 102 -11.15 -17.74 8.32
C TYR A 102 -11.93 -17.31 9.58
N ARG A 103 -12.81 -16.32 9.45
CA ARG A 103 -13.68 -15.86 10.56
C ARG A 103 -14.98 -16.65 10.70
N GLY A 104 -15.27 -17.44 9.72
CA GLY A 104 -16.40 -18.36 9.79
C GLY A 104 -16.04 -19.65 10.46
#